data_2fad33ca6bee5552b7887f199d25e603
#
_entry.id   2fad33ca6bee5552b7887f199d25e603
#
_cell.length_a   1.000
_cell.length_b   1.000
_cell.length_c   1.000
_cell.angle_alpha   90.00
_cell.angle_beta   90.00
_cell.angle_gamma   90.00
#
_symmetry.space_group_name_H-M   'P 1'
#
loop_
_entity.id
_entity.type
_entity.pdbx_description
1 polymer ?
#
loop_
_entity_poly.entity_id
_entity_poly.type
_entity_poly.pdbx_seq_one_letter_code
_entity_poly.pdbx_strand_id
1 'polypeptide(L)'
;IDRTDEINGLPLTTVKFHQLQLFRGTPLAAEYDAAPERFRFWSVEEYIDLFIEILRRLRPDIVVERFAGEAPPRFHHTEGWGLIRNETLLSMLDHRLEELDVRQGDMYHPSTRVNNGTKNEITDRGVTNFNAREK
;
A
#
# COMPACT_ATOMS: atom_id res chain seq x y z
N ILE A 1 -7.94 4.69 3.77
CA ILE A 1 -7.49 4.24 5.10
C ILE A 1 -8.17 2.92 5.45
N ASP A 2 -9.49 2.81 5.36
CA ASP A 2 -10.23 1.57 5.70
C ASP A 2 -9.76 0.33 4.93
N ARG A 3 -9.22 0.52 3.72
CA ARG A 3 -8.69 -0.58 2.91
C ARG A 3 -7.29 -1.05 3.30
N THR A 4 -6.58 -0.35 4.17
CA THR A 4 -5.27 -0.81 4.66
C THR A 4 -5.42 -2.08 5.49
N ASP A 5 -6.50 -2.22 6.24
CA ASP A 5 -6.80 -3.43 7.01
C ASP A 5 -7.10 -4.63 6.10
N GLU A 6 -7.77 -4.41 4.97
CA GLU A 6 -7.98 -5.45 3.95
C GLU A 6 -6.62 -5.91 3.38
N ILE A 7 -5.74 -4.98 3.03
CA ILE A 7 -4.38 -5.26 2.53
C ILE A 7 -3.59 -6.06 3.56
N ASN A 8 -3.62 -5.65 4.83
CA ASN A 8 -2.93 -6.33 5.92
C ASN A 8 -3.41 -7.77 6.13
N GLY A 9 -4.66 -8.07 5.80
CA GLY A 9 -5.25 -9.41 5.89
C GLY A 9 -4.85 -10.35 4.75
N LEU A 10 -4.24 -9.84 3.67
CA LEU A 10 -3.83 -10.62 2.52
C LEU A 10 -2.40 -11.19 2.69
N PRO A 11 -2.08 -12.34 2.09
CA PRO A 11 -0.75 -12.93 2.12
C PRO A 11 0.20 -12.22 1.13
N LEU A 12 0.37 -10.91 1.31
CA LEU A 12 1.22 -10.07 0.45
C LEU A 12 2.62 -9.94 1.01
N THR A 13 3.62 -9.98 0.14
CA THR A 13 5.01 -9.65 0.43
C THR A 13 5.33 -8.22 0.01
N THR A 14 4.71 -7.75 -1.07
CA THR A 14 4.99 -6.43 -1.65
C THR A 14 3.71 -5.72 -2.05
N VAL A 15 3.78 -4.39 -2.10
CA VAL A 15 2.69 -3.52 -2.56
C VAL A 15 3.24 -2.34 -3.37
N LYS A 16 2.46 -1.90 -4.36
CA LYS A 16 2.74 -0.69 -5.15
C LYS A 16 1.57 0.27 -5.00
N PHE A 17 1.88 1.52 -4.75
CA PHE A 17 0.91 2.60 -4.72
C PHE A 17 1.09 3.52 -5.93
N HIS A 18 0.02 4.10 -6.38
CA HIS A 18 0.01 5.09 -7.44
C HIS A 18 -1.02 6.19 -7.12
N GLN A 19 -0.63 7.42 -7.33
CA GLN A 19 -1.60 8.52 -7.38
C GLN A 19 -2.50 8.38 -8.61
N LEU A 20 -3.68 8.96 -8.57
CA LEU A 20 -4.55 9.01 -9.72
C LEU A 20 -3.93 9.90 -10.81
N GLN A 21 -3.72 9.33 -11.97
CA GLN A 21 -3.26 10.02 -13.17
C GLN A 21 -4.25 9.78 -14.31
N LEU A 22 -4.69 10.83 -14.95
CA LEU A 22 -5.54 10.72 -16.13
C LEU A 22 -4.69 10.74 -17.40
N PHE A 23 -4.84 9.70 -18.20
CA PHE A 23 -4.14 9.58 -19.49
C PHE A 23 -5.05 9.95 -20.65
N ARG A 24 -4.50 10.65 -21.63
CA ARG A 24 -5.23 11.06 -22.83
C ARG A 24 -5.80 9.83 -23.56
N GLY A 25 -7.03 9.99 -24.07
CA GLY A 25 -7.70 8.95 -24.85
C GLY A 25 -8.22 7.76 -24.05
N THR A 26 -8.27 7.85 -22.73
CA THR A 26 -8.86 6.82 -21.89
C THR A 26 -10.32 7.13 -21.55
N PRO A 27 -11.15 6.10 -21.28
CA PRO A 27 -12.52 6.31 -20.80
C PRO A 27 -12.58 7.17 -19.54
N LEU A 28 -11.62 7.03 -18.62
CA LEU A 28 -11.57 7.80 -17.39
C LEU A 28 -11.31 9.29 -17.64
N ALA A 29 -10.51 9.64 -18.66
CA ALA A 29 -10.33 11.03 -19.07
C ALA A 29 -11.63 11.61 -19.64
N ALA A 30 -12.39 10.83 -20.42
CA ALA A 30 -13.70 11.25 -20.92
C ALA A 30 -14.74 11.43 -19.80
N GLU A 31 -14.71 10.58 -18.77
CA GLU A 31 -15.54 10.76 -17.57
C GLU A 31 -15.18 12.04 -16.82
N TYR A 32 -13.88 12.33 -16.71
CA TYR A 32 -13.41 13.59 -16.11
C TYR A 32 -13.92 14.82 -16.88
N ASP A 33 -13.82 14.81 -18.22
CA ASP A 33 -14.31 15.93 -19.05
C ASP A 33 -15.81 16.14 -18.90
N ALA A 34 -16.57 15.06 -18.68
CA ALA A 34 -18.03 15.12 -18.50
C ALA A 34 -18.45 15.59 -17.10
N ALA A 35 -17.68 15.30 -16.06
CA ALA A 35 -18.02 15.57 -14.65
C ALA A 35 -16.76 15.73 -13.79
N PRO A 36 -15.97 16.81 -13.97
CA PRO A 36 -14.69 16.99 -13.27
C PRO A 36 -14.84 17.10 -11.75
N GLU A 37 -15.98 17.56 -11.26
CA GLU A 37 -16.31 17.67 -9.83
C GLU A 37 -16.38 16.32 -9.10
N ARG A 38 -16.45 15.21 -9.82
CA ARG A 38 -16.43 13.84 -9.27
C ARG A 38 -15.02 13.35 -8.96
N PHE A 39 -14.00 14.07 -9.41
CA PHE A 39 -12.60 13.69 -9.27
C PHE A 39 -11.91 14.59 -8.26
N ARG A 40 -11.14 13.98 -7.38
CA ARG A 40 -10.26 14.70 -6.48
C ARG A 40 -8.82 14.34 -6.78
N PHE A 41 -8.03 15.34 -7.11
CA PHE A 41 -6.60 15.23 -7.22
C PHE A 41 -5.95 15.79 -5.96
N TRP A 42 -4.96 15.06 -5.48
CA TRP A 42 -4.18 15.46 -4.32
C TRP A 42 -2.98 16.29 -4.79
N SER A 43 -2.58 17.30 -4.02
CA SER A 43 -1.24 17.89 -4.18
C SER A 43 -0.17 16.86 -3.80
N VAL A 44 1.08 17.15 -4.07
CA VAL A 44 2.19 16.26 -3.68
C VAL A 44 2.23 16.09 -2.16
N GLU A 45 2.11 17.19 -1.43
CA GLU A 45 2.14 17.22 0.02
C GLU A 45 0.94 16.47 0.63
N GLU A 46 -0.27 16.72 0.14
CA GLU A 46 -1.47 16.01 0.56
C GLU A 46 -1.36 14.50 0.32
N TYR A 47 -0.77 14.10 -0.81
CA TYR A 47 -0.56 12.69 -1.13
C TYR A 47 0.47 12.04 -0.23
N ILE A 48 1.57 12.74 0.09
CA ILE A 48 2.59 12.27 1.03
C ILE A 48 1.97 12.07 2.41
N ASP A 49 1.22 13.03 2.91
CA ASP A 49 0.56 12.92 4.22
C ASP A 49 -0.45 11.75 4.24
N LEU A 50 -1.26 11.59 3.19
CA LEU A 50 -2.16 10.45 3.05
C LEU A 50 -1.41 9.11 3.02
N PHE A 51 -0.29 9.07 2.27
CA PHE A 51 0.52 7.86 2.16
C PHE A 51 1.18 7.50 3.49
N ILE A 52 1.65 8.49 4.26
CA ILE A 52 2.20 8.29 5.61
C ILE A 52 1.14 7.67 6.53
N GLU A 53 -0.11 8.15 6.49
CA GLU A 53 -1.20 7.57 7.26
C GLU A 53 -1.49 6.10 6.91
N ILE A 54 -1.37 5.74 5.62
CA ILE A 54 -1.47 4.35 5.16
C ILE A 54 -0.27 3.54 5.64
N LEU A 55 0.94 4.08 5.46
CA LEU A 55 2.21 3.43 5.82
C LEU A 55 2.27 3.06 7.30
N ARG A 56 1.85 3.98 8.17
CA ARG A 56 1.80 3.76 9.62
C ARG A 56 0.91 2.58 10.02
N ARG A 57 -0.17 2.33 9.28
CA ARG A 57 -1.11 1.22 9.51
C ARG A 57 -0.76 -0.04 8.74
N LEU A 58 0.13 0.07 7.75
CA LEU A 58 0.55 -1.05 6.94
C LEU A 58 1.42 -2.01 7.76
N ARG A 59 1.14 -3.30 7.64
CA ARG A 59 1.92 -4.35 8.28
C ARG A 59 3.42 -4.19 7.97
N PRO A 60 4.33 -4.22 8.97
CA PRO A 60 5.75 -3.84 8.77
C PRO A 60 6.55 -4.83 7.91
N ASP A 61 6.05 -6.05 7.68
CA ASP A 61 6.68 -7.05 6.82
C ASP A 61 6.31 -6.92 5.33
N ILE A 62 5.39 -6.01 4.97
CA ILE A 62 5.06 -5.71 3.58
C ILE A 62 6.06 -4.69 3.03
N VAL A 63 6.76 -5.05 1.95
CA VAL A 63 7.67 -4.14 1.26
C VAL A 63 6.89 -3.22 0.33
N VAL A 64 7.04 -1.91 0.48
CA VAL A 64 6.53 -0.93 -0.48
C VAL A 64 7.53 -0.78 -1.62
N GLU A 65 7.25 -1.40 -2.76
CA GLU A 65 8.12 -1.30 -3.95
C GLU A 65 8.03 0.06 -4.65
N ARG A 66 6.87 0.71 -4.53
CA ARG A 66 6.61 2.00 -5.15
C ARG A 66 5.49 2.72 -4.39
N PHE A 67 5.67 4.02 -4.13
CA PHE A 67 4.60 4.81 -3.49
C PHE A 67 3.92 5.81 -4.44
N ALA A 68 4.53 6.12 -5.59
CA ALA A 68 3.95 6.98 -6.63
C ALA A 68 4.33 6.49 -8.03
N GLY A 69 3.48 6.77 -9.01
CA GLY A 69 3.73 6.47 -10.41
C GLY A 69 4.36 7.67 -11.13
N GLU A 70 5.30 7.40 -12.01
CA GLU A 70 5.89 8.40 -12.92
C GLU A 70 5.46 8.09 -14.35
N ALA A 71 4.94 9.08 -15.05
CA ALA A 71 4.60 8.97 -16.46
C ALA A 71 5.00 10.23 -17.21
N PRO A 72 5.43 10.11 -18.48
CA PRO A 72 5.77 11.28 -19.30
C PRO A 72 4.58 12.24 -19.45
N PRO A 73 4.78 13.55 -19.28
CA PRO A 73 3.71 14.55 -19.33
C PRO A 73 2.89 14.53 -20.62
N ARG A 74 3.50 14.11 -21.74
CA ARG A 74 2.79 14.01 -23.05
C ARG A 74 1.59 13.05 -23.03
N PHE A 75 1.56 12.11 -22.09
CA PHE A 75 0.45 11.17 -21.93
C PHE A 75 -0.64 11.67 -20.98
N HIS A 76 -0.34 12.66 -20.16
CA HIS A 76 -1.30 13.16 -19.19
C HIS A 76 -2.41 13.97 -19.85
N HIS A 77 -3.64 13.75 -19.40
CA HIS A 77 -4.82 14.52 -19.79
C HIS A 77 -4.92 15.82 -18.98
N THR A 78 -4.49 15.77 -17.72
CA THR A 78 -4.37 16.92 -16.80
C THR A 78 -2.90 17.17 -16.47
N GLU A 79 -2.55 18.36 -15.98
CA GLU A 79 -1.15 18.69 -15.65
C GLU A 79 -0.56 17.80 -14.53
N GLY A 80 -1.38 17.25 -13.66
CA GLY A 80 -0.94 16.42 -12.53
C GLY A 80 0.08 17.15 -11.64
N TRP A 81 1.12 16.45 -11.19
CA TRP A 81 2.20 17.03 -10.38
C TRP A 81 3.36 17.60 -11.21
N GLY A 82 3.21 17.68 -12.54
CA GLY A 82 4.28 18.11 -13.44
C GLY A 82 5.40 17.06 -13.54
N LEU A 83 6.64 17.55 -13.70
CA LEU A 83 7.85 16.73 -13.91
C LEU A 83 8.59 16.43 -12.58
N ILE A 84 7.90 15.96 -11.56
CA ILE A 84 8.57 15.55 -10.33
C ILE A 84 9.10 14.13 -10.50
N ARG A 85 10.41 13.94 -10.29
CA ARG A 85 11.05 12.63 -10.35
C ARG A 85 10.77 11.82 -9.07
N ASN A 86 10.73 10.50 -9.21
CA ASN A 86 10.55 9.61 -8.07
C ASN A 86 11.57 9.83 -6.95
N GLU A 87 12.83 10.11 -7.28
CA GLU A 87 13.88 10.41 -6.29
C GLU A 87 13.54 11.64 -5.44
N THR A 88 12.99 12.68 -6.07
CA THR A 88 12.54 13.89 -5.35
C THR A 88 11.36 13.58 -4.45
N LEU A 89 10.39 12.80 -4.94
CA LEU A 89 9.23 12.38 -4.14
C LEU A 89 9.65 11.52 -2.95
N LEU A 90 10.60 10.59 -3.14
CA LEU A 90 11.14 9.79 -2.05
C LEU A 90 11.84 10.65 -1.01
N SER A 91 12.66 11.63 -1.44
CA SER A 91 13.32 12.55 -0.52
C SER A 91 12.32 13.39 0.29
N MET A 92 11.23 13.84 -0.34
CA MET A 92 10.16 14.57 0.35
C MET A 92 9.44 13.67 1.37
N LEU A 93 9.18 12.42 1.01
CA LEU A 93 8.57 11.44 1.90
C LEU A 93 9.47 11.15 3.11
N ASP A 94 10.76 10.88 2.88
CA ASP A 94 11.72 10.58 3.94
C ASP A 94 11.83 11.75 4.92
N HIS A 95 11.96 12.98 4.40
CA HIS A 95 11.99 14.18 5.23
C HIS A 95 10.72 14.34 6.07
N ARG A 96 9.56 14.07 5.48
CA ARG A 96 8.28 14.18 6.20
C ARG A 96 8.11 13.12 7.27
N LEU A 97 8.59 11.88 7.02
CA LEU A 97 8.63 10.82 8.03
C LEU A 97 9.53 11.18 9.21
N GLU A 98 10.69 11.77 8.94
CA GLU A 98 11.62 12.27 9.97
C GLU A 98 11.00 13.41 10.79
N GLU A 99 10.40 14.42 10.13
CA GLU A 99 9.72 15.52 10.83
C GLU A 99 8.62 15.04 11.79
N LEU A 100 7.87 14.03 11.38
CA LEU A 100 6.76 13.48 12.18
C LEU A 100 7.21 12.44 13.20
N ASP A 101 8.46 11.99 13.14
CA ASP A 101 9.03 10.90 13.94
C ASP A 101 8.15 9.62 13.88
N VAL A 102 7.77 9.24 12.65
CA VAL A 102 6.88 8.10 12.39
C VAL A 102 7.52 7.11 11.42
N ARG A 103 7.02 5.88 11.43
CA ARG A 103 7.53 4.79 10.57
C ARG A 103 6.42 3.84 10.16
N GLN A 104 6.74 2.99 9.16
CA GLN A 104 5.83 1.93 8.75
C GLN A 104 5.45 1.03 9.93
N GLY A 105 4.16 0.81 10.08
CA GLY A 105 3.60 -0.13 11.05
C GLY A 105 3.57 0.39 12.49
N ASP A 106 3.91 1.65 12.76
CA ASP A 106 3.88 2.20 14.13
C ASP A 106 2.45 2.29 14.72
N MET A 107 1.44 2.25 13.84
CA MET A 107 0.02 2.16 14.19
C MET A 107 -0.63 0.84 13.73
N TYR A 108 0.18 -0.15 13.34
CA TYR A 108 -0.35 -1.44 12.96
C TYR A 108 -0.76 -2.24 14.19
N HIS A 109 -2.01 -2.67 14.21
CA HIS A 109 -2.53 -3.60 15.22
C HIS A 109 -2.89 -4.92 14.53
N PRO A 110 -2.21 -6.04 14.84
CA PRO A 110 -2.62 -7.34 14.34
C PRO A 110 -4.06 -7.60 14.75
N SER A 111 -4.95 -7.77 13.78
CA SER A 111 -6.30 -8.23 14.07
C SER A 111 -6.19 -9.61 14.71
N THR A 112 -6.60 -9.75 15.95
CA THR A 112 -6.75 -11.04 16.60
C THR A 112 -7.84 -11.77 15.84
N ARG A 113 -7.48 -12.61 14.86
CA ARG A 113 -8.44 -13.54 14.30
C ARG A 113 -8.90 -14.40 15.44
N VAL A 114 -10.11 -14.16 15.93
CA VAL A 114 -10.82 -15.12 16.75
C VAL A 114 -11.04 -16.31 15.85
N ASN A 115 -10.14 -17.31 15.97
CA ASN A 115 -10.41 -18.63 15.45
C ASN A 115 -11.64 -19.14 16.22
N ASN A 116 -12.83 -18.92 15.67
CA ASN A 116 -13.99 -19.71 16.03
C ASN A 116 -13.67 -21.12 15.58
N GLY A 117 -13.04 -21.85 16.51
CA GLY A 117 -12.65 -23.22 16.33
C GLY A 117 -13.86 -24.09 16.08
N THR A 118 -13.93 -24.61 14.91
CA THR A 118 -14.57 -25.90 14.72
C THR A 118 -13.64 -26.93 15.38
N LYS A 119 -14.04 -27.39 16.56
CA LYS A 119 -13.48 -28.60 17.15
C LYS A 119 -13.76 -29.75 16.18
N ASN A 120 -12.78 -30.12 15.39
CA ASN A 120 -12.71 -31.48 14.87
C ASN A 120 -11.77 -32.25 15.77
N GLU A 121 -12.36 -33.08 16.63
CA GLU A 121 -11.71 -34.19 17.26
C GLU A 121 -11.15 -35.10 16.16
N ILE A 122 -9.84 -35.08 15.98
CA ILE A 122 -9.17 -36.18 15.27
C ILE A 122 -8.44 -36.98 16.35
N THR A 123 -9.02 -38.14 16.58
CA THR A 123 -8.49 -39.22 17.37
C THR A 123 -7.07 -39.58 16.98
N ASP A 124 -6.26 -39.63 18.01
CA ASP A 124 -4.98 -40.29 18.15
C ASP A 124 -4.84 -41.59 17.34
N ARG A 125 -3.89 -41.63 16.39
CA ARG A 125 -3.17 -42.86 16.01
C ARG A 125 -1.87 -42.50 15.27
N GLY A 126 -0.75 -42.87 15.92
CA GLY A 126 0.44 -43.30 15.22
C GLY A 126 1.61 -42.33 15.20
N VAL A 127 2.32 -42.33 16.30
CA VAL A 127 3.74 -41.94 16.43
C VAL A 127 4.57 -42.81 15.49
N THR A 128 5.37 -42.17 14.62
CA THR A 128 6.65 -42.76 14.21
C THR A 128 7.72 -41.65 14.20
N ASN A 129 8.55 -41.70 15.23
CA ASN A 129 9.84 -41.03 15.31
C ASN A 129 10.75 -41.45 14.15
N PHE A 130 11.31 -40.49 13.44
CA PHE A 130 12.57 -40.68 12.74
C PHE A 130 13.62 -39.79 13.37
N ASN A 131 14.41 -40.45 14.18
CA ASN A 131 15.59 -39.90 14.84
C ASN A 131 16.75 -39.83 13.84
N ALA A 132 17.48 -38.75 13.91
CA ALA A 132 18.71 -38.48 13.20
C ALA A 132 19.83 -39.46 13.55
N ARG A 133 20.73 -39.74 12.63
CA ARG A 133 22.16 -40.01 12.87
C ARG A 133 22.95 -39.56 11.66
N GLU A 134 23.77 -38.54 11.90
CA GLU A 134 25.22 -38.49 11.80
C GLU A 134 25.90 -39.32 10.69
N LYS A 135 26.51 -38.63 9.76
CA LYS A 135 27.98 -38.57 9.58
C LYS A 135 28.33 -37.47 8.60
#